data_142cb224256134741a21842e38166624
#
_entry.id   142cb224256134741a21842e38166624
#
_cell.length_a   1.000
_cell.length_b   1.000
_cell.length_c   1.000
_cell.angle_alpha   90.00
_cell.angle_beta   90.00
_cell.angle_gamma   90.00
#
_symmetry.space_group_name_H-M   'P 1'
#
loop_
_entity.id
_entity.type
_entity.pdbx_description
1 polymer ?
#
loop_
_entity_poly.entity_id
_entity_poly.type
_entity_poly.pdbx_seq_one_letter_code
_entity_poly.pdbx_strand_id
1 'polypeptide(L)'
;MQPHWDFARDMFLFSFYTRGMSFIDMAYLKKNNLQNGYLFYRRRKTGQQLVVKWEKCMQEIVDKYPTSDLIPYLLPILKYPDQDTYKLYRNTMSSINRYLKVIARLSE
;
A
#
# COMPACT_ATOMS: atom_id res chain seq x y z
N MET A 1 -1.50 -20.49 -3.98
CA MET A 1 -1.09 -19.16 -4.51
C MET A 1 0.26 -18.79 -3.93
N GLN A 2 1.13 -18.19 -4.74
CA GLN A 2 2.46 -17.82 -4.26
C GLN A 2 2.38 -16.59 -3.34
N PRO A 3 3.21 -16.52 -2.28
CA PRO A 3 3.12 -15.43 -1.30
C PRO A 3 3.24 -14.02 -1.89
N HIS A 4 4.07 -13.82 -2.92
CA HIS A 4 4.20 -12.48 -3.52
C HIS A 4 2.94 -12.08 -4.30
N TRP A 5 2.14 -13.03 -4.76
CA TRP A 5 0.86 -12.75 -5.41
C TRP A 5 -0.19 -12.32 -4.38
N ASP A 6 -0.17 -12.94 -3.19
CA ASP A 6 -1.05 -12.51 -2.11
C ASP A 6 -0.77 -11.06 -1.71
N PHE A 7 0.50 -10.67 -1.62
CA PHE A 7 0.89 -9.31 -1.31
C PHE A 7 0.40 -8.35 -2.38
N ALA A 8 0.62 -8.68 -3.66
CA ALA A 8 0.19 -7.82 -4.77
C ALA A 8 -1.33 -7.64 -4.77
N ARG A 9 -2.07 -8.73 -4.55
CA ARG A 9 -3.53 -8.67 -4.47
C ARG A 9 -3.98 -7.78 -3.32
N ASP A 10 -3.36 -7.93 -2.15
CA ASP A 10 -3.74 -7.15 -0.98
C ASP A 10 -3.44 -5.67 -1.17
N MET A 11 -2.34 -5.32 -1.84
CA MET A 11 -2.03 -3.93 -2.14
C MET A 11 -3.04 -3.35 -3.13
N PHE A 12 -3.47 -4.13 -4.11
CA PHE A 12 -4.52 -3.70 -5.04
C PHE A 12 -5.84 -3.45 -4.30
N LEU A 13 -6.21 -4.38 -3.41
CA LEU A 13 -7.44 -4.23 -2.62
C LEU A 13 -7.37 -3.03 -1.69
N PHE A 14 -6.22 -2.78 -1.08
CA PHE A 14 -6.04 -1.61 -0.23
C PHE A 14 -6.22 -0.32 -1.03
N SER A 15 -5.68 -0.27 -2.23
CA SER A 15 -5.87 0.87 -3.12
C SER A 15 -7.36 1.09 -3.42
N PHE A 16 -8.07 0.01 -3.70
CA PHE A 16 -9.51 0.08 -3.96
C PHE A 16 -10.27 0.59 -2.74
N TYR A 17 -9.98 0.06 -1.55
CA TYR A 17 -10.67 0.45 -0.32
C TYR A 17 -10.39 1.92 0.05
N THR A 18 -9.25 2.45 -0.33
CA THR A 18 -8.88 3.85 -0.07
C THR A 18 -9.28 4.78 -1.22
N ARG A 19 -10.26 4.36 -2.02
CA ARG A 19 -10.84 5.14 -3.11
C ARG A 19 -9.86 5.45 -4.23
N GLY A 20 -9.00 4.49 -4.54
CA GLY A 20 -8.08 4.62 -5.65
C GLY A 20 -6.78 5.33 -5.32
N MET A 21 -6.30 5.18 -4.07
CA MET A 21 -4.99 5.70 -3.71
C MET A 21 -3.92 5.10 -4.62
N SER A 22 -3.04 5.94 -5.17
CA SER A 22 -1.96 5.46 -6.02
C SER A 22 -0.96 4.62 -5.22
N PHE A 23 -0.27 3.71 -5.89
CA PHE A 23 0.68 2.85 -5.20
C PHE A 23 1.86 3.63 -4.61
N ILE A 24 2.27 4.74 -5.23
CA ILE A 24 3.34 5.56 -4.66
C ILE A 24 2.87 6.23 -3.36
N ASP A 25 1.62 6.68 -3.30
CA ASP A 25 1.06 7.23 -2.07
C ASP A 25 0.98 6.16 -0.97
N MET A 26 0.60 4.94 -1.34
CA MET A 26 0.58 3.82 -0.41
C MET A 26 1.96 3.50 0.15
N ALA A 27 2.99 3.56 -0.72
CA ALA A 27 4.36 3.23 -0.32
C ALA A 27 4.87 4.18 0.76
N TYR A 28 4.53 5.45 0.67
CA TYR A 28 5.00 6.47 1.61
C TYR A 28 4.02 6.77 2.74
N LEU A 29 2.93 6.01 2.81
CA LEU A 29 1.93 6.18 3.86
C LEU A 29 2.52 5.79 5.21
N LYS A 30 2.45 6.70 6.18
CA LYS A 30 3.04 6.49 7.51
C LYS A 30 1.99 6.04 8.53
N LYS A 31 2.45 5.35 9.57
CA LYS A 31 1.58 4.89 10.65
C LYS A 31 0.84 6.05 11.31
N ASN A 32 1.49 7.20 11.44
CA ASN A 32 0.88 8.38 12.07
C ASN A 32 -0.14 9.08 11.19
N ASN A 33 -0.29 8.67 9.94
CA ASN A 33 -1.38 9.15 9.09
C ASN A 33 -2.74 8.59 9.52
N LEU A 34 -2.73 7.50 10.28
CA LEU A 34 -3.95 6.88 10.80
C LEU A 34 -4.22 7.40 12.20
N GLN A 35 -5.28 8.19 12.37
CA GLN A 35 -5.63 8.80 13.66
C GLN A 35 -7.13 8.80 13.85
N ASN A 36 -7.58 8.39 15.04
CA ASN A 36 -8.98 8.46 15.46
C ASN A 36 -9.95 7.81 14.48
N GLY A 37 -9.53 6.70 13.87
CA GLY A 37 -10.39 5.96 12.95
C GLY A 37 -10.44 6.53 11.54
N TYR A 38 -9.58 7.48 11.21
CA TYR A 38 -9.50 8.08 9.89
C TYR A 38 -8.07 8.09 9.38
N LEU A 39 -7.94 7.90 8.07
CA LEU A 39 -6.64 7.95 7.39
C LEU A 39 -6.52 9.30 6.70
N PHE A 40 -5.52 10.09 7.10
CA PHE A 40 -5.24 11.41 6.55
C PHE A 40 -4.01 11.31 5.66
N TYR A 41 -4.16 11.62 4.38
CA TYR A 41 -2.99 11.59 3.50
C TYR A 41 -3.10 12.68 2.43
N ARG A 42 -1.95 13.02 1.85
CA ARG A 42 -1.87 14.03 0.81
C ARG A 42 -1.38 13.37 -0.47
N ARG A 43 -2.11 13.57 -1.56
CA ARG A 43 -1.70 13.05 -2.86
C ARG A 43 -0.40 13.72 -3.30
N ARG A 44 0.60 12.90 -3.65
CA ARG A 44 1.89 13.44 -4.06
C ARG A 44 1.79 14.19 -5.39
N LYS A 45 0.94 13.71 -6.29
CA LYS A 45 0.79 14.32 -7.62
C LYS A 45 0.14 15.70 -7.58
N THR A 46 -0.86 15.90 -6.75
CA THR A 46 -1.66 17.12 -6.73
C THR A 46 -1.51 17.93 -5.45
N GLY A 47 -0.98 17.34 -4.39
CA GLY A 47 -0.93 17.98 -3.07
C GLY A 47 -2.27 18.04 -2.37
N GLN A 48 -3.32 17.45 -2.93
CA GLN A 48 -4.64 17.47 -2.34
C GLN A 48 -4.68 16.61 -1.08
N GLN A 49 -5.20 17.17 0.01
CA GLN A 49 -5.37 16.40 1.25
C GLN A 49 -6.68 15.65 1.21
N LEU A 50 -6.61 14.37 1.57
CA LEU A 50 -7.75 13.47 1.57
C LEU A 50 -7.90 12.82 2.93
N VAL A 51 -9.15 12.53 3.30
CA VAL A 51 -9.50 11.85 4.54
C VAL A 51 -10.37 10.66 4.18
N VAL A 52 -9.95 9.47 4.62
CA VAL A 52 -10.66 8.22 4.34
C VAL A 52 -11.00 7.56 5.66
N LYS A 53 -12.25 7.14 5.83
CA LYS A 53 -12.64 6.41 7.02
C LYS A 53 -11.92 5.06 7.05
N TRP A 54 -11.31 4.74 8.20
CA TRP A 54 -10.60 3.49 8.36
C TRP A 54 -11.60 2.35 8.56
N GLU A 55 -11.57 1.36 7.68
CA GLU A 55 -12.49 0.24 7.70
C GLU A 55 -11.80 -1.03 8.19
N LYS A 56 -12.61 -1.99 8.66
CA LYS A 56 -12.09 -3.27 9.14
C LYS A 56 -11.30 -4.01 8.06
N CYS A 57 -11.74 -3.95 6.81
CA CYS A 57 -11.05 -4.62 5.71
C CYS A 57 -9.65 -4.06 5.48
N MET A 58 -9.46 -2.76 5.70
CA MET A 58 -8.13 -2.13 5.62
C MET A 58 -7.24 -2.61 6.76
N GLN A 59 -7.79 -2.69 7.97
CA GLN A 59 -7.05 -3.15 9.13
C GLN A 59 -6.61 -4.60 8.97
N GLU A 60 -7.46 -5.44 8.42
CA GLU A 60 -7.12 -6.84 8.18
C GLU A 60 -5.93 -6.99 7.25
N ILE A 61 -5.85 -6.14 6.21
CA ILE A 61 -4.70 -6.17 5.30
C ILE A 61 -3.43 -5.75 6.03
N VAL A 62 -3.48 -4.66 6.80
CA VAL A 62 -2.32 -4.19 7.57
C VAL A 62 -1.86 -5.25 8.56
N ASP A 63 -2.79 -5.93 9.22
CA ASP A 63 -2.46 -6.96 10.23
C ASP A 63 -1.77 -8.18 9.61
N LYS A 64 -1.99 -8.45 8.34
CA LYS A 64 -1.30 -9.54 7.64
C LYS A 64 0.20 -9.27 7.43
N TYR A 65 0.59 -8.00 7.46
CA TYR A 65 1.96 -7.57 7.18
C TYR A 65 2.49 -6.69 8.30
N PRO A 66 2.71 -7.27 9.51
CA PRO A 66 3.17 -6.47 10.63
C PRO A 66 4.57 -5.91 10.38
N THR A 67 4.78 -4.66 10.76
CA THR A 67 6.07 -4.00 10.66
C THR A 67 6.57 -3.67 12.06
N SER A 68 7.90 -3.62 12.23
CA SER A 68 8.48 -3.28 13.53
C SER A 68 8.21 -1.80 13.86
N ASP A 69 8.29 -1.46 15.16
CA ASP A 69 8.09 -0.09 15.62
C ASP A 69 9.12 0.88 15.05
N LEU A 70 10.26 0.37 14.60
CA LEU A 70 11.30 1.18 13.99
C LEU A 70 10.97 1.60 12.55
N ILE A 71 9.98 0.97 11.94
CA ILE A 71 9.57 1.28 10.57
C ILE A 71 8.37 2.22 10.62
N PRO A 72 8.50 3.45 10.07
CA PRO A 72 7.41 4.43 10.16
C PRO A 72 6.27 4.19 9.17
N TYR A 73 6.45 3.31 8.20
CA TYR A 73 5.47 3.11 7.13
C TYR A 73 4.38 2.12 7.53
N LEU A 74 3.16 2.40 7.09
CA LEU A 74 2.00 1.57 7.42
C LEU A 74 2.01 0.24 6.67
N LEU A 75 2.47 0.24 5.42
CA LEU A 75 2.52 -0.94 4.57
C LEU A 75 3.97 -1.32 4.28
N PRO A 76 4.26 -2.63 4.09
CA PRO A 76 5.64 -3.10 3.92
C PRO A 76 6.15 -2.96 2.49
N ILE A 77 5.85 -1.84 1.84
CA ILE A 77 6.38 -1.54 0.50
C ILE A 77 7.79 -0.96 0.63
N LEU A 78 7.97 0.00 1.54
CA LEU A 78 9.27 0.55 1.88
C LEU A 78 9.65 0.03 3.26
N LYS A 79 10.59 -0.91 3.33
CA LYS A 79 10.90 -1.61 4.59
C LYS A 79 11.90 -0.87 5.47
N TYR A 80 12.85 -0.16 4.86
CA TYR A 80 13.95 0.47 5.61
C TYR A 80 14.14 1.91 5.13
N PRO A 81 14.01 2.91 6.05
CA PRO A 81 14.12 4.32 5.66
C PRO A 81 15.48 4.73 5.10
N ASP A 82 16.55 4.03 5.47
CA ASP A 82 17.93 4.37 5.06
C ASP A 82 18.36 3.67 3.77
N GLN A 83 17.52 2.84 3.17
CA GLN A 83 17.80 2.22 1.88
C GLN A 83 17.31 3.09 0.75
N ASP A 84 17.74 2.76 -0.48
CA ASP A 84 17.21 3.42 -1.67
C ASP A 84 15.72 3.12 -1.80
N THR A 85 14.90 3.99 -1.25
CA THR A 85 13.44 3.80 -1.21
C THR A 85 12.84 3.78 -2.60
N TYR A 86 13.40 4.55 -3.54
CA TYR A 86 12.89 4.58 -4.90
C TYR A 86 13.10 3.23 -5.61
N LYS A 87 14.26 2.62 -5.40
CA LYS A 87 14.55 1.31 -6.00
C LYS A 87 13.63 0.23 -5.43
N LEU A 88 13.42 0.23 -4.11
CA LEU A 88 12.50 -0.71 -3.47
C LEU A 88 11.09 -0.53 -3.99
N TYR A 89 10.65 0.72 -4.13
CA TYR A 89 9.33 1.03 -4.67
C TYR A 89 9.18 0.49 -6.09
N ARG A 90 10.16 0.72 -6.96
CA ARG A 90 10.10 0.26 -8.35
C ARG A 90 10.02 -1.26 -8.44
N ASN A 91 10.80 -1.97 -7.62
CA ASN A 91 10.79 -3.43 -7.62
C ASN A 91 9.42 -3.97 -7.18
N THR A 92 8.85 -3.39 -6.13
CA THR A 92 7.53 -3.79 -5.64
C THR A 92 6.45 -3.51 -6.68
N MET A 93 6.51 -2.35 -7.33
CA MET A 93 5.55 -1.98 -8.37
C MET A 93 5.62 -2.92 -9.56
N SER A 94 6.82 -3.32 -9.96
CA SER A 94 6.99 -4.28 -11.06
C SER A 94 6.29 -5.60 -10.74
N SER A 95 6.44 -6.09 -9.52
CA SER A 95 5.79 -7.33 -9.08
C SER A 95 4.27 -7.19 -9.07
N ILE A 96 3.77 -6.08 -8.54
CA ILE A 96 2.31 -5.83 -8.49
C ILE A 96 1.73 -5.74 -9.89
N ASN A 97 2.37 -5.01 -10.79
CA ASN A 97 1.89 -4.84 -12.16
C ASN A 97 1.89 -6.17 -12.91
N ARG A 98 2.91 -7.01 -12.68
CA ARG A 98 2.97 -8.34 -13.29
C ARG A 98 1.80 -9.20 -12.81
N TYR A 99 1.50 -9.16 -11.53
CA TYR A 99 0.37 -9.90 -10.96
C TYR A 99 -0.95 -9.45 -11.58
N LEU A 100 -1.16 -8.12 -11.70
CA LEU A 100 -2.38 -7.58 -12.26
C LEU A 100 -2.57 -7.99 -13.72
N LYS A 101 -1.50 -8.06 -14.49
CA LYS A 101 -1.57 -8.53 -15.89
C LYS A 101 -2.00 -9.99 -15.96
N VAL A 102 -1.49 -10.83 -15.08
CA VAL A 102 -1.89 -12.24 -15.02
C VAL A 102 -3.37 -12.36 -14.72
N ILE A 103 -3.86 -11.60 -13.73
CA ILE A 103 -5.28 -11.62 -13.38
C ILE A 103 -6.14 -11.16 -14.54
N ALA A 104 -5.75 -10.10 -15.23
CA ALA A 104 -6.49 -9.60 -16.37
C ALA A 104 -6.64 -10.67 -17.47
N ARG A 105 -5.57 -11.43 -17.73
CA ARG A 105 -5.62 -12.53 -18.70
C ARG A 105 -6.57 -13.63 -18.28
N LEU A 106 -6.57 -13.96 -16.98
CA LEU A 106 -7.43 -15.02 -16.48
C LEU A 106 -8.90 -14.63 -16.46
N SER A 107 -9.19 -13.33 -16.45
CA SER A 107 -10.55 -12.80 -16.41
C SER A 107 -11.18 -12.64 -17.79
N GLU A 108 -10.41 -12.76 -18.85
CA GLU A 108 -10.91 -12.62 -20.23
C GLU A 108 -11.75 -13.81 -20.71
#